data_ce4ff9442b53a777a77e40765c5ffd00
#
_entry.id   ce4ff9442b53a777a77e40765c5ffd00
#
_cell.length_a   1.000
_cell.length_b   1.000
_cell.length_c   1.000
_cell.angle_alpha   90.00
_cell.angle_beta   90.00
_cell.angle_gamma   90.00
#
_symmetry.space_group_name_H-M   'P 1'
#
loop_
_entity.id
_entity.type
_entity.pdbx_description
1 polymer ?
#
loop_
_entity_poly.entity_id
_entity_poly.type
_entity_poly.pdbx_seq_one_letter_code
_entity_poly.pdbx_strand_id
1 'polypeptide(L)'
;MIIHKYEAPWTIYGMHWSTRKDSKFRLALGSFIEEYNNKVQIVNLEEVEDIGEEANALKEQFSLKCQFDHPYPCTKISWIPDRPCNFPDLLATSGDYLRIWRINKENGKEVAENAALLNNNR
;
A
#
# COMPACT_ATOMS: atom_id res chain seq x y z
N MET A 1 4.51 -22.69 11.93
CA MET A 1 4.82 -21.35 11.36
C MET A 1 3.91 -21.07 10.18
N ILE A 2 3.25 -19.94 10.19
CA ILE A 2 2.40 -19.53 9.07
C ILE A 2 3.14 -18.47 8.26
N ILE A 3 3.23 -18.69 6.97
CA ILE A 3 3.90 -17.77 6.05
C ILE A 3 2.89 -17.29 5.03
N HIS A 4 2.76 -15.98 4.91
CA HIS A 4 1.94 -15.35 3.89
C HIS A 4 2.86 -14.72 2.85
N LYS A 5 2.54 -14.94 1.57
CA LYS A 5 3.38 -14.49 0.47
C LYS A 5 2.58 -13.63 -0.50
N TYR A 6 3.19 -12.55 -0.93
CA TYR A 6 2.65 -11.71 -1.99
C TYR A 6 3.71 -11.52 -3.06
N GLU A 7 3.34 -11.72 -4.32
CA GLU A 7 4.24 -11.49 -5.45
C GLU A 7 3.78 -10.24 -6.20
N ALA A 8 4.60 -9.20 -6.15
CA ALA A 8 4.37 -8.00 -6.94
C ALA A 8 4.84 -8.23 -8.38
N PRO A 9 4.22 -7.56 -9.37
CA PRO A 9 4.60 -7.75 -10.77
C PRO A 9 5.92 -7.06 -11.16
N TRP A 10 6.60 -6.45 -10.22
CA TRP A 10 7.85 -5.71 -10.45
C TRP A 10 8.73 -5.81 -9.20
N THR A 11 9.98 -5.37 -9.35
CA THR A 11 10.91 -5.34 -8.22
C THR A 11 10.46 -4.34 -7.17
N ILE A 12 10.38 -4.79 -5.94
CA ILE A 12 9.99 -3.95 -4.81
C ILE A 12 11.21 -3.19 -4.32
N TYR A 13 11.08 -1.89 -4.19
CA TYR A 13 12.15 -1.03 -3.71
C TYR A 13 11.93 -0.52 -2.29
N GLY A 14 10.70 -0.20 -1.94
CA GLY A 14 10.34 0.26 -0.60
C GLY A 14 9.07 -0.38 -0.12
N MET A 15 8.93 -0.55 1.20
CA MET A 15 7.71 -1.08 1.79
C MET A 15 7.57 -0.60 3.22
N HIS A 16 6.33 -0.52 3.69
CA HIS A 16 6.04 -0.11 5.05
C HIS A 16 4.67 -0.64 5.51
N TRP A 17 4.64 -1.17 6.71
CA TRP A 17 3.40 -1.65 7.33
C TRP A 17 2.60 -0.47 7.89
N SER A 18 1.29 -0.49 7.67
CA SER A 18 0.36 0.42 8.33
C SER A 18 0.20 0.01 9.80
N THR A 19 0.15 0.99 10.69
CA THR A 19 -0.09 0.74 12.11
C THR A 19 -1.51 1.07 12.54
N ARG A 20 -2.38 1.49 11.60
CA ARG A 20 -3.78 1.81 11.92
C ARG A 20 -4.53 0.58 12.40
N LYS A 21 -5.28 0.75 13.51
CA LYS A 21 -6.02 -0.39 14.07
C LYS A 21 -7.21 -0.83 13.20
N ASP A 22 -7.72 0.06 12.32
CA ASP A 22 -8.80 -0.28 11.42
C ASP A 22 -8.32 -0.92 10.11
N SER A 23 -7.02 -1.04 9.93
CA SER A 23 -6.41 -1.60 8.73
C SER A 23 -5.23 -2.49 9.11
N LYS A 24 -5.52 -3.57 9.80
CA LYS A 24 -4.47 -4.51 10.24
C LYS A 24 -3.88 -5.26 9.04
N PHE A 25 -2.59 -5.52 9.12
CA PHE A 25 -1.86 -6.27 8.11
C PHE A 25 -1.97 -5.66 6.72
N ARG A 26 -1.90 -4.35 6.67
CA ARG A 26 -1.88 -3.60 5.42
C ARG A 26 -0.46 -3.12 5.15
N LEU A 27 0.00 -3.36 3.94
CA LEU A 27 1.37 -3.09 3.51
C LEU A 27 1.37 -2.22 2.27
N ALA A 28 2.20 -1.18 2.25
CA ALA A 28 2.43 -0.38 1.06
C ALA A 28 3.75 -0.80 0.43
N LEU A 29 3.75 -0.97 -0.89
CA LEU A 29 4.90 -1.42 -1.68
C LEU A 29 5.18 -0.42 -2.79
N GLY A 30 6.43 -0.02 -2.93
CA GLY A 30 6.88 0.83 -4.02
C GLY A 30 7.76 0.08 -4.98
N SER A 31 7.58 0.30 -6.28
CA SER A 31 8.33 -0.38 -7.33
C SER A 31 9.69 0.26 -7.58
N PHE A 32 10.58 -0.54 -8.17
CA PHE A 32 11.78 -0.03 -8.84
C PHE A 32 11.70 -0.45 -10.30
N ILE A 33 11.26 0.46 -11.14
CA ILE A 33 11.23 0.29 -12.59
C ILE A 33 12.06 1.43 -13.16
N GLU A 34 13.01 1.11 -14.04
CA GLU A 34 13.78 2.16 -14.70
C GLU A 34 12.85 3.04 -15.51
N GLU A 35 13.17 4.32 -15.59
CA GLU A 35 12.38 5.36 -16.26
C GLU A 35 11.23 5.86 -15.37
N TYR A 36 10.05 6.13 -15.94
CA TYR A 36 9.04 6.94 -15.26
C TYR A 36 7.79 6.19 -14.80
N ASN A 37 7.67 4.92 -15.13
CA ASN A 37 6.41 4.21 -14.91
C ASN A 37 6.41 3.37 -13.64
N ASN A 38 6.71 4.02 -12.53
CA ASN A 38 6.69 3.32 -11.25
C ASN A 38 5.28 3.26 -10.68
N LYS A 39 5.09 2.34 -9.75
CA LYS A 39 3.80 2.08 -9.14
C LYS A 39 3.95 1.96 -7.64
N VAL A 40 2.87 2.29 -6.94
CA VAL A 40 2.70 1.97 -5.53
C VAL A 40 1.50 1.06 -5.41
N GLN A 41 1.66 -0.04 -4.70
CA GLN A 41 0.57 -0.96 -4.40
C GLN A 41 0.29 -0.97 -2.90
N ILE A 42 -0.98 -1.04 -2.55
CA ILE A 42 -1.42 -1.26 -1.19
C ILE A 42 -2.10 -2.62 -1.16
N VAL A 43 -1.56 -3.52 -0.35
CA VAL A 43 -2.08 -4.87 -0.21
C VAL A 43 -2.50 -5.08 1.24
N ASN A 44 -3.50 -5.89 1.43
CA ASN A 44 -4.04 -6.19 2.75
C ASN A 44 -4.24 -7.69 2.91
N LEU A 45 -3.86 -8.21 4.06
CA LEU A 45 -4.12 -9.60 4.39
C LEU A 45 -5.59 -9.76 4.74
N GLU A 46 -6.29 -10.59 4.02
CA GLU A 46 -7.71 -10.82 4.28
C GLU A 46 -8.08 -12.28 4.16
N GLU A 47 -9.17 -12.65 4.79
CA GLU A 47 -9.71 -13.99 4.70
C GLU A 47 -10.44 -14.16 3.38
N VAL A 48 -10.12 -15.25 2.69
CA VAL A 48 -10.79 -15.61 1.45
C VAL A 48 -11.27 -17.06 1.57
N GLU A 49 -12.36 -17.36 0.87
CA GLU A 49 -12.87 -18.71 0.84
C GLU A 49 -11.93 -19.60 0.03
N ASP A 50 -11.53 -20.72 0.63
CA ASP A 50 -10.72 -21.70 -0.07
C ASP A 50 -11.65 -22.60 -0.89
N ILE A 51 -11.62 -22.41 -2.20
CA ILE A 51 -12.47 -23.15 -3.13
C ILE A 51 -11.82 -24.51 -3.51
N GLY A 52 -10.67 -24.81 -2.91
CA GLY A 52 -9.92 -26.02 -3.27
C GLY A 52 -10.38 -27.27 -2.54
N GLU A 53 -9.46 -27.87 -1.76
CA GLU A 53 -9.64 -29.19 -1.18
C GLU A 53 -10.64 -29.23 -0.04
N GLU A 54 -10.86 -28.12 0.64
CA GLU A 54 -11.81 -28.05 1.75
C GLU A 54 -12.85 -26.97 1.48
N ALA A 55 -14.02 -27.36 1.03
CA ALA A 55 -15.15 -26.45 0.87
C ALA A 55 -15.49 -25.86 2.24
N ASN A 56 -15.62 -24.54 2.32
CA ASN A 56 -15.92 -23.76 3.52
C ASN A 56 -14.73 -23.49 4.45
N ALA A 57 -13.52 -23.88 4.09
CA ALA A 57 -12.33 -23.45 4.82
C ALA A 57 -12.00 -22.01 4.45
N LEU A 58 -11.61 -21.21 5.43
CA LEU A 58 -11.13 -19.85 5.22
C LEU A 58 -9.60 -19.85 5.27
N LYS A 59 -8.99 -19.18 4.34
CA LYS A 59 -7.54 -18.95 4.41
C LYS A 59 -7.27 -17.46 4.27
N GLU A 60 -6.14 -17.05 4.81
CA GLU A 60 -5.70 -15.66 4.71
C GLU A 60 -4.74 -15.50 3.55
N GLN A 61 -4.93 -14.45 2.76
CA GLN A 61 -3.99 -14.10 1.70
C GLN A 61 -3.99 -12.60 1.50
N PHE A 62 -2.88 -12.10 0.96
CA PHE A 62 -2.78 -10.70 0.60
C PHE A 62 -3.58 -10.43 -0.66
N SER A 63 -4.38 -9.38 -0.62
CA SER A 63 -5.16 -8.91 -1.76
C SER A 63 -4.75 -7.49 -2.11
N LEU A 64 -4.68 -7.21 -3.40
CA LEU A 64 -4.40 -5.87 -3.89
C LEU A 64 -5.63 -4.98 -3.66
N LYS A 65 -5.46 -3.92 -2.89
CA LYS A 65 -6.54 -2.98 -2.57
C LYS A 65 -6.46 -1.70 -3.39
N CYS A 66 -5.25 -1.28 -3.73
CA CYS A 66 -5.05 -0.01 -4.41
C CYS A 66 -3.73 -0.05 -5.18
N GLN A 67 -3.73 0.50 -6.38
CA GLN A 67 -2.50 0.74 -7.12
C GLN A 67 -2.58 2.11 -7.75
N PHE A 68 -1.51 2.86 -7.66
CA PHE A 68 -1.45 4.17 -8.29
C PHE A 68 -0.06 4.43 -8.87
N ASP A 69 -0.03 5.35 -9.83
CA ASP A 69 1.19 5.69 -10.53
C ASP A 69 2.10 6.56 -9.66
N HIS A 70 3.39 6.36 -9.81
CA HIS A 70 4.42 7.15 -9.15
C HIS A 70 5.53 7.40 -10.15
N PRO A 71 5.92 8.67 -10.40
CA PRO A 71 6.86 8.95 -11.50
C PRO A 71 8.21 8.27 -11.34
N TYR A 72 8.73 8.23 -10.13
CA TYR A 72 10.05 7.68 -9.84
C TYR A 72 9.94 6.56 -8.82
N PRO A 73 10.99 5.72 -8.69
CA PRO A 73 11.00 4.72 -7.63
C PRO A 73 10.87 5.40 -6.26
N CYS A 74 10.05 4.81 -5.38
CA CYS A 74 9.90 5.32 -4.03
C CYS A 74 11.12 4.95 -3.21
N THR A 75 11.99 5.90 -2.93
CA THR A 75 13.16 5.66 -2.08
C THR A 75 12.75 5.44 -0.63
N LYS A 76 11.65 6.04 -0.23
CA LYS A 76 11.08 5.86 1.10
C LYS A 76 9.57 5.90 1.00
N ILE A 77 8.92 5.02 1.74
CA ILE A 77 7.47 4.97 1.84
C ILE A 77 7.11 4.81 3.32
N SER A 78 6.14 5.59 3.79
CA SER A 78 5.81 5.59 5.21
C SER A 78 4.36 5.97 5.44
N TRP A 79 3.65 5.12 6.17
CA TRP A 79 2.30 5.44 6.64
C TRP A 79 2.37 6.44 7.79
N ILE A 80 1.33 7.27 7.92
CA ILE A 80 1.19 8.09 9.13
C ILE A 80 1.04 7.15 10.34
N PRO A 81 1.81 7.37 11.42
CA PRO A 81 1.73 6.51 12.61
C PRO A 81 0.54 6.90 13.49
N ASP A 82 -0.65 6.60 13.05
CA ASP A 82 -1.91 6.98 13.71
C ASP A 82 -2.73 5.73 14.07
N ARG A 83 -2.26 4.99 15.05
CA ARG A 83 -2.94 3.76 15.46
C ARG A 83 -4.40 3.99 15.87
N PRO A 84 -4.73 5.03 16.67
CA PRO A 84 -6.12 5.25 17.10
C PRO A 84 -7.03 5.82 16.02
N CYS A 85 -6.55 6.09 14.83
CA CYS A 85 -7.35 6.61 13.71
C CYS A 85 -7.95 8.00 13.97
N ASN A 86 -7.14 8.87 14.56
CA ASN A 86 -7.56 10.26 14.86
C ASN A 86 -7.41 11.19 13.66
N PHE A 87 -6.64 10.79 12.65
CA PHE A 87 -6.33 11.60 11.47
C PHE A 87 -6.74 10.87 10.20
N PRO A 88 -6.81 11.57 9.08
CA PRO A 88 -7.01 10.91 7.79
C PRO A 88 -5.94 9.84 7.53
N ASP A 89 -6.26 8.87 6.71
CA ASP A 89 -5.37 7.80 6.34
C ASP A 89 -4.37 8.31 5.31
N LEU A 90 -3.15 8.57 5.73
CA LEU A 90 -2.13 9.21 4.91
C LEU A 90 -0.92 8.32 4.70
N LEU A 91 -0.38 8.37 3.50
CA LEU A 91 0.84 7.67 3.10
C LEU A 91 1.80 8.69 2.51
N ALA A 92 3.04 8.69 2.96
CA ALA A 92 4.08 9.54 2.41
C ALA A 92 5.01 8.73 1.51
N THR A 93 5.36 9.29 0.37
CA THR A 93 6.34 8.70 -0.54
C THR A 93 7.37 9.74 -0.93
N SER A 94 8.61 9.31 -1.12
CA SER A 94 9.67 10.15 -1.65
C SER A 94 10.46 9.40 -2.71
N GLY A 95 10.91 10.12 -3.69
CA GLY A 95 11.74 9.60 -4.77
C GLY A 95 12.39 10.78 -5.44
N ASP A 96 11.56 11.71 -5.92
CA ASP A 96 11.94 13.02 -6.41
C ASP A 96 11.47 14.08 -5.41
N TYR A 97 10.17 14.19 -5.20
CA TYR A 97 9.55 15.07 -4.22
C TYR A 97 8.96 14.24 -3.10
N LEU A 98 8.68 14.89 -1.98
CA LEU A 98 7.86 14.28 -0.94
C LEU A 98 6.39 14.46 -1.33
N ARG A 99 5.68 13.36 -1.43
CA ARG A 99 4.26 13.35 -1.74
C ARG A 99 3.48 12.77 -0.59
N ILE A 100 2.33 13.38 -0.30
CA ILE A 100 1.40 12.87 0.70
C ILE A 100 0.15 12.41 -0.02
N TRP A 101 -0.21 11.17 0.19
CA TRP A 101 -1.37 10.53 -0.42
C TRP A 101 -2.43 10.29 0.63
N ARG A 102 -3.65 10.65 0.33
CA ARG A 102 -4.80 10.31 1.17
C ARG A 102 -5.45 9.06 0.60
N ILE A 103 -5.62 8.07 1.46
CA ILE A 103 -6.25 6.82 1.06
C ILE A 103 -7.70 6.86 1.49
N ASN A 104 -8.61 6.85 0.52
CA ASN A 104 -10.05 6.88 0.76
C ASN A 104 -10.67 5.56 0.35
N LYS A 105 -11.80 5.23 0.93
CA LYS A 105 -12.56 4.05 0.52
C LYS A 105 -13.79 4.49 -0.26
N GLU A 106 -13.90 4.02 -1.49
CA GLU A 106 -15.03 4.30 -2.36
C GLU A 106 -15.56 2.97 -2.90
N ASN A 107 -16.85 2.69 -2.64
CA ASN A 107 -17.51 1.48 -3.13
C ASN A 107 -16.73 0.20 -2.78
N GLY A 108 -16.18 0.14 -1.57
CA GLY A 108 -15.41 -1.01 -1.11
C GLY A 108 -13.98 -1.08 -1.61
N LYS A 109 -13.53 -0.12 -2.39
CA LYS A 109 -12.16 -0.05 -2.91
C LYS A 109 -11.41 1.10 -2.25
N GLU A 110 -10.11 0.91 -2.09
CA GLU A 110 -9.24 1.98 -1.64
C GLU A 110 -8.75 2.79 -2.83
N VAL A 111 -8.85 4.12 -2.71
CA VAL A 111 -8.44 5.05 -3.76
C VAL A 111 -7.43 6.02 -3.17
N ALA A 112 -6.31 6.20 -3.87
CA ALA A 112 -5.27 7.13 -3.45
C ALA A 112 -5.45 8.47 -4.16
N GLU A 113 -5.39 9.53 -3.37
CA GLU A 113 -5.50 10.90 -3.85
C GLU A 113 -4.25 11.67 -3.42
N ASN A 114 -3.62 12.37 -4.35
CA ASN A 114 -2.46 13.19 -4.01
C ASN A 114 -2.91 14.41 -3.24
N ALA A 115 -2.70 14.40 -1.92
CA ALA A 115 -3.11 15.48 -1.03
C ALA A 115 -2.10 16.62 -0.96
N ALA A 116 -0.82 16.34 -1.16
CA ALA A 116 0.22 17.36 -1.12
C ALA A 116 1.47 16.91 -1.87
N LEU A 117 2.11 17.84 -2.52
CA LEU A 117 3.42 17.65 -3.14
C LEU A 117 4.34 18.69 -2.56
N LEU A 118 5.39 18.24 -1.86
CA LEU A 118 6.34 19.10 -1.21
C LEU A 118 7.63 19.14 -2.00
N ASN A 119 7.95 20.31 -2.49
CA ASN A 119 9.11 20.54 -3.32
C ASN A 119 10.03 21.53 -2.60
N ASN A 120 11.26 21.09 -2.33
CA ASN A 120 12.27 21.96 -1.75
C ASN A 120 12.88 22.81 -2.88
N ASN A 121 12.12 23.75 -3.34
CA ASN A 121 12.49 24.59 -4.46
C ASN A 121 13.15 25.88 -3.95
N ARG A 122 14.37 26.05 -4.29
CA ARG A 122 15.11 27.28 -3.94
C ARG A 122 15.52 28.03 -5.19
#